data_2df7de22cc82d928e7a17510edd8ce49
#
_entry.id   2df7de22cc82d928e7a17510edd8ce49
#
_cell.length_a   1.000
_cell.length_b   1.000
_cell.length_c   1.000
_cell.angle_alpha   90.00
_cell.angle_beta   90.00
_cell.angle_gamma   90.00
#
_symmetry.space_group_name_H-M   'P 1'
#
loop_
_entity.id
_entity.type
_entity.pdbx_description
1 polymer ?
#
loop_
_entity_poly.entity_id
_entity_poly.type
_entity_poly.pdbx_seq_one_letter_code
_entity_poly.pdbx_strand_id
1 'polypeptide(L)'
;MKNIIFLSLIFLSIFSCAPKNYDKPKDLINQSEMIDILTDLYISQQGLQMFPTQNQDQSIDLAKDAVDIMKSYDITFHQFSESYKYYMMQPEKFKDMLNDVKKNLEDKLSDEEKERQKNQKNSLNNTIEAEK
;
A
#
# COMPACT_ATOMS: atom_id res chain seq x y z
N MET A 1 5.40 53.02 10.16
CA MET A 1 6.62 52.20 10.27
C MET A 1 6.38 50.84 10.94
N LYS A 2 5.59 50.79 12.02
CA LYS A 2 5.30 49.55 12.77
C LYS A 2 4.61 48.45 11.92
N ASN A 3 3.68 48.83 11.02
CA ASN A 3 2.94 47.89 10.18
C ASN A 3 3.80 47.31 9.02
N ILE A 4 4.80 48.03 8.56
CA ILE A 4 5.71 47.57 7.50
C ILE A 4 6.65 46.51 8.05
N ILE A 5 7.09 46.62 9.30
CA ILE A 5 7.94 45.63 9.95
C ILE A 5 7.17 44.31 10.16
N PHE A 6 5.88 44.42 10.54
CA PHE A 6 5.00 43.24 10.71
C PHE A 6 4.75 42.50 9.38
N LEU A 7 4.55 43.26 8.29
CA LEU A 7 4.35 42.69 6.93
C LEU A 7 5.63 42.01 6.44
N SER A 8 6.79 42.57 6.72
CA SER A 8 8.09 41.98 6.36
C SER A 8 8.38 40.69 7.14
N LEU A 9 7.96 40.59 8.39
CA LEU A 9 8.17 39.39 9.22
C LEU A 9 7.32 38.23 8.73
N ILE A 10 6.10 38.49 8.25
CA ILE A 10 5.20 37.48 7.67
C ILE A 10 5.76 36.94 6.34
N PHE A 11 6.41 37.81 5.53
CA PHE A 11 6.96 37.41 4.24
C PHE A 11 8.19 36.49 4.36
N LEU A 12 8.97 36.61 5.46
CA LEU A 12 10.12 35.75 5.71
C LEU A 12 9.72 34.31 6.12
N SER A 13 8.48 34.11 6.63
CA SER A 13 8.03 32.80 7.11
C SER A 13 7.66 31.82 6.00
N ILE A 14 7.50 32.29 4.76
CA ILE A 14 6.99 31.47 3.63
C ILE A 14 8.11 30.69 2.93
N PHE A 15 9.39 31.01 3.17
CA PHE A 15 10.53 30.37 2.47
C PHE A 15 11.13 29.16 3.21
N SER A 16 10.53 28.71 4.32
CA SER A 16 11.14 27.66 5.16
C SER A 16 10.80 26.21 4.77
N CYS A 17 10.13 25.97 3.66
CA CYS A 17 9.88 24.61 3.16
C CYS A 17 10.72 24.30 1.93
N ALA A 18 12.04 24.23 2.09
CA ALA A 18 12.86 23.56 1.08
C ALA A 18 12.68 22.05 1.24
N PRO A 19 12.28 21.30 0.17
CA PRO A 19 12.24 19.86 0.24
C PRO A 19 13.64 19.36 0.54
N LYS A 20 13.79 18.60 1.65
CA LYS A 20 15.03 17.85 1.88
C LYS A 20 15.23 16.94 0.67
N ASN A 21 16.30 17.13 -0.08
CA ASN A 21 16.74 16.15 -1.05
C ASN A 21 17.00 14.86 -0.28
N TYR A 22 16.11 13.87 -0.46
CA TYR A 22 16.29 12.56 0.13
C TYR A 22 17.25 11.79 -0.78
N ASP A 23 18.44 11.49 -0.27
CA ASP A 23 19.41 10.71 -1.03
C ASP A 23 18.84 9.32 -1.32
N LYS A 24 19.16 8.80 -2.50
CA LYS A 24 18.76 7.45 -2.86
C LYS A 24 19.34 6.43 -1.87
N PRO A 25 18.51 5.63 -1.17
CA PRO A 25 18.99 4.59 -0.29
C PRO A 25 19.90 3.59 -1.03
N LYS A 26 20.92 3.07 -0.33
CA LYS A 26 21.82 2.06 -0.92
C LYS A 26 21.08 0.78 -1.29
N ASP A 27 20.14 0.39 -0.43
CA ASP A 27 19.34 -0.83 -0.57
C ASP A 27 17.91 -0.48 -1.04
N LEU A 28 17.81 0.42 -2.02
CA LEU A 28 16.51 0.84 -2.56
C LEU A 28 15.79 -0.36 -3.17
N ILE A 29 14.61 -0.65 -2.65
CA ILE A 29 13.67 -1.58 -3.28
C ILE A 29 13.31 -1.03 -4.66
N ASN A 30 13.37 -1.85 -5.69
CA ASN A 30 13.03 -1.40 -7.04
C ASN A 30 11.53 -1.07 -7.15
N GLN A 31 11.15 -0.29 -8.16
CA GLN A 31 9.79 0.24 -8.28
C GLN A 31 8.74 -0.87 -8.42
N SER A 32 9.01 -1.89 -9.23
CA SER A 32 8.06 -3.00 -9.45
C SER A 32 7.81 -3.76 -8.16
N GLU A 33 8.86 -4.14 -7.46
CA GLU A 33 8.78 -4.85 -6.19
C GLU A 33 8.09 -4.00 -5.10
N MET A 34 8.34 -2.68 -5.05
CA MET A 34 7.64 -1.78 -4.14
C MET A 34 6.13 -1.73 -4.44
N ILE A 35 5.73 -1.75 -5.72
CA ILE A 35 4.32 -1.81 -6.14
C ILE A 35 3.69 -3.12 -5.66
N ASP A 36 4.38 -4.25 -5.81
CA ASP A 36 3.87 -5.55 -5.37
C ASP A 36 3.70 -5.61 -3.85
N ILE A 37 4.69 -5.13 -3.10
CA ILE A 37 4.63 -5.03 -1.63
C ILE A 37 3.46 -4.15 -1.17
N LEU A 38 3.30 -2.97 -1.78
CA LEU A 38 2.19 -2.06 -1.46
C LEU A 38 0.84 -2.69 -1.79
N THR A 39 0.74 -3.45 -2.89
CA THR A 39 -0.46 -4.18 -3.27
C THR A 39 -0.82 -5.22 -2.21
N ASP A 40 0.14 -6.03 -1.77
CA ASP A 40 -0.09 -7.07 -0.76
C ASP A 40 -0.43 -6.49 0.61
N LEU A 41 0.24 -5.41 1.04
CA LEU A 41 -0.10 -4.68 2.26
C LEU A 41 -1.54 -4.13 2.23
N TYR A 42 -1.98 -3.61 1.08
CA TYR A 42 -3.34 -3.09 0.93
C TYR A 42 -4.39 -4.22 0.99
N ILE A 43 -4.12 -5.36 0.36
CA ILE A 43 -5.00 -6.53 0.40
C ILE A 43 -5.15 -7.05 1.83
N SER A 44 -4.04 -7.19 2.57
CA SER A 44 -4.06 -7.61 3.98
C SER A 44 -4.90 -6.66 4.83
N GLN A 45 -4.72 -5.35 4.69
CA GLN A 45 -5.50 -4.36 5.41
C GLN A 45 -7.00 -4.46 5.10
N GLN A 46 -7.39 -4.66 3.84
CA GLN A 46 -8.78 -4.84 3.44
C GLN A 46 -9.35 -6.15 3.97
N GLY A 47 -8.57 -7.23 3.95
CA GLY A 47 -8.95 -8.53 4.51
C GLY A 47 -9.33 -8.43 5.99
N LEU A 48 -8.53 -7.75 6.79
CA LEU A 48 -8.81 -7.55 8.23
C LEU A 48 -10.05 -6.68 8.47
N GLN A 49 -10.35 -5.72 7.59
CA GLN A 49 -11.58 -4.91 7.70
C GLN A 49 -12.83 -5.71 7.35
N MET A 50 -12.75 -6.61 6.36
CA MET A 50 -13.89 -7.44 5.93
C MET A 50 -14.14 -8.62 6.87
N PHE A 51 -13.08 -9.18 7.47
CA PHE A 51 -13.13 -10.34 8.37
C PHE A 51 -12.42 -10.00 9.68
N PRO A 52 -13.04 -9.18 10.55
CA PRO A 52 -12.41 -8.78 11.80
C PRO A 52 -12.12 -10.03 12.65
N THR A 53 -10.86 -10.14 13.09
CA THR A 53 -10.46 -11.19 14.02
C THR A 53 -11.11 -10.97 15.40
N GLN A 54 -11.26 -12.04 16.18
CA GLN A 54 -11.80 -11.93 17.56
C GLN A 54 -10.85 -11.17 18.50
N ASN A 55 -9.64 -10.83 18.05
CA ASN A 55 -8.70 -10.00 18.79
C ASN A 55 -9.19 -8.55 18.81
N GLN A 56 -9.25 -7.96 19.98
CA GLN A 56 -9.70 -6.57 20.17
C GLN A 56 -8.75 -5.51 19.57
N ASP A 57 -7.56 -5.92 19.13
CA ASP A 57 -6.54 -5.00 18.60
C ASP A 57 -6.13 -5.43 17.17
N GLN A 58 -6.89 -4.93 16.18
CA GLN A 58 -6.59 -5.12 14.76
C GLN A 58 -5.22 -4.57 14.36
N SER A 59 -4.64 -3.66 15.13
CA SER A 59 -3.32 -3.09 14.85
C SER A 59 -2.21 -4.13 14.99
N ILE A 60 -2.37 -5.07 15.92
CA ILE A 60 -1.42 -6.17 16.12
C ILE A 60 -1.46 -7.15 14.95
N ASP A 61 -2.66 -7.49 14.48
CA ASP A 61 -2.81 -8.41 13.35
C ASP A 61 -2.26 -7.77 12.06
N LEU A 62 -2.56 -6.49 11.81
CA LEU A 62 -1.99 -5.76 10.69
C LEU A 62 -0.45 -5.67 10.76
N ALA A 63 0.11 -5.49 11.96
CA ALA A 63 1.56 -5.47 12.13
C ALA A 63 2.21 -6.84 11.86
N LYS A 64 1.56 -7.93 12.25
CA LYS A 64 2.02 -9.30 11.94
C LYS A 64 1.99 -9.57 10.45
N ASP A 65 0.88 -9.26 9.79
CA ASP A 65 0.74 -9.43 8.35
C ASP A 65 1.80 -8.62 7.60
N ALA A 66 2.02 -7.37 8.00
CA ALA A 66 3.07 -6.54 7.39
C ALA A 66 4.47 -7.15 7.55
N VAL A 67 4.79 -7.73 8.72
CA VAL A 67 6.06 -8.43 8.95
C VAL A 67 6.17 -9.67 8.06
N ASP A 68 5.11 -10.45 7.92
CA ASP A 68 5.13 -11.67 7.12
C ASP A 68 5.21 -11.35 5.61
N ILE A 69 4.53 -10.30 5.15
CA ILE A 69 4.69 -9.78 3.78
C ILE A 69 6.15 -9.36 3.54
N MET A 70 6.76 -8.57 4.42
CA MET A 70 8.14 -8.15 4.26
C MET A 70 9.11 -9.33 4.22
N LYS A 71 8.88 -10.36 5.05
CA LYS A 71 9.67 -11.60 5.01
C LYS A 71 9.53 -12.34 3.68
N SER A 72 8.35 -12.35 3.08
CA SER A 72 8.15 -13.04 1.79
C SER A 72 8.93 -12.40 0.64
N TYR A 73 9.26 -11.11 0.77
CA TYR A 73 10.11 -10.36 -0.16
C TYR A 73 11.59 -10.30 0.27
N ASP A 74 11.96 -10.98 1.37
CA ASP A 74 13.32 -10.96 1.94
C ASP A 74 13.83 -9.53 2.24
N ILE A 75 12.93 -8.66 2.72
CA ILE A 75 13.24 -7.27 3.06
C ILE A 75 13.02 -6.99 4.54
N THR A 76 13.73 -5.98 5.05
CA THR A 76 13.53 -5.46 6.39
C THR A 76 12.55 -4.29 6.39
N PHE A 77 11.89 -4.04 7.54
CA PHE A 77 11.06 -2.85 7.73
C PHE A 77 11.85 -1.54 7.50
N HIS A 78 13.12 -1.51 7.89
CA HIS A 78 13.98 -0.34 7.67
C HIS A 78 14.17 -0.09 6.17
N GLN A 79 14.52 -1.11 5.40
CA GLN A 79 14.69 -1.02 3.96
C GLN A 79 13.40 -0.57 3.26
N PHE A 80 12.26 -1.15 3.65
CA PHE A 80 10.94 -0.72 3.15
C PHE A 80 10.68 0.76 3.46
N SER A 81 10.85 1.17 4.73
CA SER A 81 10.58 2.54 5.17
C SER A 81 11.42 3.58 4.44
N GLU A 82 12.71 3.32 4.27
CA GLU A 82 13.61 4.25 3.55
C GLU A 82 13.28 4.30 2.05
N SER A 83 12.98 3.16 1.44
CA SER A 83 12.58 3.11 0.04
C SER A 83 11.24 3.81 -0.19
N TYR A 84 10.26 3.59 0.67
CA TYR A 84 8.96 4.25 0.61
C TYR A 84 9.08 5.77 0.73
N LYS A 85 9.86 6.27 1.71
CA LYS A 85 10.14 7.70 1.85
C LYS A 85 10.80 8.29 0.61
N TYR A 86 11.76 7.56 0.02
CA TYR A 86 12.43 8.01 -1.21
C TYR A 86 11.44 8.17 -2.37
N TYR A 87 10.50 7.24 -2.55
CA TYR A 87 9.48 7.34 -3.58
C TYR A 87 8.48 8.44 -3.29
N MET A 88 8.04 8.62 -2.03
CA MET A 88 7.14 9.70 -1.63
C MET A 88 7.70 11.10 -1.92
N MET A 89 9.02 11.27 -1.91
CA MET A 89 9.67 12.55 -2.26
C MET A 89 9.70 12.82 -3.77
N GLN A 90 9.17 11.91 -4.60
CA GLN A 90 9.05 12.04 -6.05
C GLN A 90 7.56 11.97 -6.45
N PRO A 91 6.77 13.08 -6.31
CA PRO A 91 5.31 13.03 -6.37
C PRO A 91 4.74 12.42 -7.65
N GLU A 92 5.29 12.75 -8.80
CA GLU A 92 4.82 12.22 -10.09
C GLU A 92 5.07 10.71 -10.18
N LYS A 93 6.28 10.29 -9.85
CA LYS A 93 6.65 8.88 -9.86
C LYS A 93 5.82 8.07 -8.84
N PHE A 94 5.63 8.60 -7.65
CA PHE A 94 4.84 7.95 -6.61
C PHE A 94 3.37 7.83 -7.01
N LYS A 95 2.80 8.84 -7.66
CA LYS A 95 1.47 8.80 -8.24
C LYS A 95 1.33 7.67 -9.28
N ASP A 96 2.29 7.53 -10.18
CA ASP A 96 2.28 6.46 -11.17
C ASP A 96 2.35 5.09 -10.50
N MET A 97 3.20 4.92 -9.49
CA MET A 97 3.27 3.69 -8.69
C MET A 97 1.92 3.35 -8.02
N LEU A 98 1.23 4.34 -7.45
CA LEU A 98 -0.09 4.12 -6.85
C LEU A 98 -1.16 3.77 -7.88
N ASN A 99 -1.07 4.27 -9.11
CA ASN A 99 -1.95 3.85 -10.20
C ASN A 99 -1.70 2.38 -10.58
N ASP A 100 -0.43 1.94 -10.59
CA ASP A 100 -0.09 0.54 -10.83
C ASP A 100 -0.56 -0.38 -9.69
N VAL A 101 -0.42 0.05 -8.43
CA VAL A 101 -1.00 -0.65 -7.26
C VAL A 101 -2.51 -0.81 -7.43
N LYS A 102 -3.22 0.27 -7.79
CA LYS A 102 -4.66 0.21 -8.02
C LYS A 102 -5.04 -0.79 -9.10
N LYS A 103 -4.31 -0.80 -10.21
CA LYS A 103 -4.51 -1.76 -11.30
C LYS A 103 -4.30 -3.20 -10.83
N ASN A 104 -3.22 -3.47 -10.09
CA ASN A 104 -2.96 -4.79 -9.54
C ASN A 104 -4.08 -5.26 -8.61
N LEU A 105 -4.65 -4.35 -7.81
CA LEU A 105 -5.80 -4.65 -6.94
C LEU A 105 -7.05 -4.98 -7.76
N GLU A 106 -7.35 -4.23 -8.80
CA GLU A 106 -8.49 -4.48 -9.70
C GLU A 106 -8.34 -5.83 -10.42
N ASP A 107 -7.15 -6.17 -10.89
CA ASP A 107 -6.86 -7.44 -11.55
C ASP A 107 -7.03 -8.62 -10.57
N LYS A 108 -6.50 -8.53 -9.34
CA LYS A 108 -6.65 -9.59 -8.31
C LYS A 108 -8.11 -9.78 -7.89
N LEU A 109 -8.88 -8.70 -7.70
CA LEU A 109 -10.32 -8.77 -7.39
C LEU A 109 -11.11 -9.44 -8.52
N SER A 110 -10.81 -9.10 -9.78
CA SER A 110 -11.42 -9.72 -10.96
C SER A 110 -11.15 -11.23 -11.04
N ASP A 111 -9.96 -11.66 -10.69
CA ASP A 111 -9.59 -13.08 -10.70
C ASP A 111 -10.26 -13.85 -9.56
N GLU A 112 -10.35 -13.29 -8.36
CA GLU A 112 -11.11 -13.88 -7.25
C GLU A 112 -12.60 -14.02 -7.59
N GLU A 113 -13.17 -13.06 -8.25
CA GLU A 113 -14.58 -13.10 -8.67
C GLU A 113 -14.83 -14.18 -9.73
N LYS A 114 -13.92 -14.33 -10.69
CA LYS A 114 -13.93 -15.43 -11.66
C LYS A 114 -13.82 -16.81 -10.99
N GLU A 115 -12.93 -16.94 -10.03
CA GLU A 115 -12.75 -18.17 -9.24
C GLU A 115 -14.01 -18.50 -8.42
N ARG A 116 -14.63 -17.54 -7.79
CA ARG A 116 -15.91 -17.70 -7.04
C ARG A 116 -17.01 -18.18 -7.97
N GLN A 117 -17.17 -17.57 -9.14
CA GLN A 117 -18.16 -17.97 -10.14
C GLN A 117 -17.92 -19.41 -10.67
N LYS A 118 -16.67 -19.78 -10.91
CA LYS A 118 -16.28 -21.12 -11.33
C LYS A 118 -16.61 -22.16 -10.25
N ASN A 119 -16.28 -21.87 -9.00
CA ASN A 119 -16.56 -22.77 -7.87
C ASN A 119 -18.07 -22.94 -7.63
N GLN A 120 -18.85 -21.87 -7.78
CA GLN A 120 -20.31 -21.89 -7.67
C GLN A 120 -20.95 -22.74 -8.77
N LYS A 121 -20.47 -22.61 -10.00
CA LYS A 121 -20.94 -23.44 -11.14
C LYS A 121 -20.61 -24.92 -10.96
N ASN A 122 -19.41 -25.25 -10.47
CA ASN A 122 -19.02 -26.61 -10.20
C ASN A 122 -19.86 -27.24 -9.06
N SER A 123 -20.17 -26.49 -8.02
CA SER A 123 -21.04 -26.93 -6.92
C SER A 123 -22.45 -27.25 -7.41
N LEU A 124 -23.02 -26.38 -8.26
CA LEU A 124 -24.35 -26.62 -8.85
C LEU A 124 -24.37 -27.88 -9.73
N ASN A 125 -23.35 -28.09 -10.58
CA ASN A 125 -23.28 -29.26 -11.42
C ASN A 125 -23.18 -30.56 -10.63
N ASN A 126 -22.39 -30.58 -9.56
CA ASN A 126 -22.26 -31.74 -8.67
C ASN A 126 -23.58 -32.08 -7.94
N THR A 127 -24.39 -31.06 -7.61
CA THR A 127 -25.71 -31.26 -6.98
C THR A 127 -26.71 -31.89 -7.98
N ILE A 128 -26.68 -31.45 -9.24
CA ILE A 128 -27.57 -32.00 -10.31
C ILE A 128 -27.20 -33.42 -10.66
N GLU A 129 -25.92 -33.81 -10.60
CA GLU A 129 -25.48 -35.19 -10.84
C GLU A 129 -25.81 -36.13 -9.68
N ALA A 130 -25.88 -35.64 -8.45
CA ALA A 130 -26.22 -36.42 -7.26
C ALA A 130 -27.72 -36.75 -7.15
N GLU A 131 -28.59 -36.04 -7.88
CA GLU A 131 -30.05 -36.23 -7.88
C GLU A 131 -30.55 -37.13 -9.03
N LYS A 132 -29.65 -37.71 -9.85
CA LYS A 132 -29.96 -38.68 -10.92
C LYS A 132 -29.61 -40.10 -10.50
#